data_9d3b42c7d7255ad390f98d08ecb7300b
#
_entry.id   9d3b42c7d7255ad390f98d08ecb7300b
#
_cell.length_a   1.000
_cell.length_b   1.000
_cell.length_c   1.000
_cell.angle_alpha   90.00
_cell.angle_beta   90.00
_cell.angle_gamma   90.00
#
_symmetry.space_group_name_H-M   'P 1'
#
loop_
_entity.id
_entity.type
_entity.pdbx_description
1 polymer ?
#
loop_
_entity_poly.entity_id
_entity_poly.type
_entity_poly.pdbx_seq_one_letter_code
_entity_poly.pdbx_strand_id
1 'polypeptide(L)'
;MIKQGLLLTGALMVTAVSADTTLVYNNGKGIESSVMHLSDGVMKVISNEGGQQSEVIYHAGQGSFTVVMHDEKKYMTFGPKEIEQLSDISAMVDKMLDKQLANMPESQRAQARVMMEGMIKNQMPKQAPVPEYNKTSESRTINGYSCDVVEKTSKGKSTDDFCVSDYGDLGVSSEEYAAIKAMMKVAEKMASQFGVDTSMNFEQIGEVLPVQYDMNGVKASLVNVSHDDLGKQMFQVPAGYEKQSIPSMGM
;
A
#
# COMPACT_ATOMS: atom_id res chain seq x y z
N MET A 1 -52.26 -27.77 -42.17
CA MET A 1 -52.26 -27.07 -40.88
C MET A 1 -50.91 -27.39 -40.21
N ILE A 2 -49.95 -26.48 -40.36
CA ILE A 2 -48.60 -26.63 -39.83
C ILE A 2 -48.54 -25.76 -38.56
N LYS A 3 -48.37 -26.34 -37.37
CA LYS A 3 -48.17 -25.64 -36.11
C LYS A 3 -46.66 -25.34 -35.99
N GLN A 4 -46.29 -24.07 -36.08
CA GLN A 4 -44.96 -23.58 -35.73
C GLN A 4 -44.84 -23.49 -34.21
N GLY A 5 -43.98 -24.35 -33.63
CA GLY A 5 -43.53 -24.24 -32.23
C GLY A 5 -42.45 -23.22 -32.09
N LEU A 6 -42.69 -22.16 -31.32
CA LEU A 6 -41.77 -21.13 -30.97
C LEU A 6 -40.89 -21.62 -29.80
N LEU A 7 -39.61 -21.94 -30.06
CA LEU A 7 -38.63 -22.26 -29.03
C LEU A 7 -38.09 -20.95 -28.46
N LEU A 8 -38.51 -20.61 -27.25
CA LEU A 8 -37.90 -19.55 -26.44
C LEU A 8 -36.60 -20.08 -25.83
N THR A 9 -35.47 -19.72 -26.38
CA THR A 9 -34.16 -19.91 -25.75
C THR A 9 -33.94 -18.79 -24.74
N GLY A 10 -34.17 -19.07 -23.46
CA GLY A 10 -33.79 -18.20 -22.36
C GLY A 10 -32.27 -18.22 -22.18
N ALA A 11 -31.58 -17.14 -22.49
CA ALA A 11 -30.19 -16.93 -22.15
C ALA A 11 -30.12 -16.67 -20.63
N LEU A 12 -29.62 -17.64 -19.85
CA LEU A 12 -29.20 -17.41 -18.47
C LEU A 12 -27.94 -16.52 -18.54
N MET A 13 -28.12 -15.26 -18.21
CA MET A 13 -26.97 -14.38 -17.88
C MET A 13 -26.44 -14.84 -16.53
N VAL A 14 -25.37 -15.60 -16.52
CA VAL A 14 -24.58 -15.84 -15.33
C VAL A 14 -23.83 -14.53 -15.06
N THR A 15 -24.33 -13.74 -14.13
CA THR A 15 -23.54 -12.65 -13.54
C THR A 15 -22.41 -13.32 -12.78
N ALA A 16 -21.18 -13.19 -13.24
CA ALA A 16 -20.01 -13.53 -12.44
C ALA A 16 -20.05 -12.61 -11.21
N VAL A 17 -20.43 -13.16 -10.07
CA VAL A 17 -20.23 -12.50 -8.79
C VAL A 17 -18.72 -12.59 -8.57
N SER A 18 -18.01 -11.46 -8.65
CA SER A 18 -16.63 -11.40 -8.18
C SER A 18 -16.70 -11.64 -6.68
N ALA A 19 -16.14 -12.75 -6.22
CA ALA A 19 -16.04 -13.01 -4.79
C ALA A 19 -14.97 -12.05 -4.23
N ASP A 20 -15.22 -11.50 -3.04
CA ASP A 20 -14.23 -10.70 -2.34
C ASP A 20 -13.05 -11.58 -1.89
N THR A 21 -11.88 -10.99 -1.71
CA THR A 21 -10.69 -11.75 -1.30
C THR A 21 -10.16 -11.27 0.05
N THR A 22 -9.84 -12.22 0.92
CA THR A 22 -9.10 -11.96 2.15
C THR A 22 -7.78 -12.72 2.15
N LEU A 23 -6.68 -11.98 2.36
CA LEU A 23 -5.33 -12.53 2.53
C LEU A 23 -4.90 -12.33 3.98
N VAL A 24 -4.53 -13.44 4.66
CA VAL A 24 -4.08 -13.41 6.06
C VAL A 24 -2.61 -13.77 6.13
N TYR A 25 -1.82 -12.91 6.75
CA TYR A 25 -0.39 -13.11 6.98
C TYR A 25 -0.09 -13.27 8.46
N ASN A 26 0.76 -14.23 8.79
CA ASN A 26 1.33 -14.41 10.11
C ASN A 26 2.79 -14.00 10.12
N ASN A 27 3.26 -13.47 11.27
CA ASN A 27 4.68 -13.22 11.49
C ASN A 27 5.44 -14.53 11.71
N GLY A 28 6.77 -14.44 11.81
CA GLY A 28 7.63 -15.61 12.03
C GLY A 28 7.38 -16.38 13.35
N LYS A 29 6.49 -15.89 14.23
CA LYS A 29 6.07 -16.54 15.47
C LYS A 29 4.67 -17.17 15.36
N GLY A 30 4.05 -17.16 14.18
CA GLY A 30 2.72 -17.69 13.96
C GLY A 30 1.58 -16.79 14.47
N ILE A 31 1.88 -15.53 14.79
CA ILE A 31 0.89 -14.53 15.21
C ILE A 31 0.42 -13.77 13.96
N GLU A 32 -0.89 -13.57 13.82
CA GLU A 32 -1.46 -12.74 12.76
C GLU A 32 -0.83 -11.35 12.79
N SER A 33 -0.15 -11.00 11.70
CA SER A 33 0.56 -9.73 11.57
C SER A 33 -0.18 -8.77 10.67
N SER A 34 -0.88 -9.27 9.64
CA SER A 34 -1.59 -8.45 8.69
C SER A 34 -2.76 -9.22 8.07
N VAL A 35 -3.88 -8.53 7.90
CA VAL A 35 -5.03 -9.01 7.13
C VAL A 35 -5.35 -7.98 6.06
N MET A 36 -5.50 -8.46 4.84
CA MET A 36 -5.87 -7.64 3.69
C MET A 36 -7.22 -8.12 3.17
N HIS A 37 -8.20 -7.24 3.16
CA HIS A 37 -9.52 -7.46 2.58
C HIS A 37 -9.64 -6.67 1.28
N LEU A 38 -10.19 -7.29 0.25
CA LEU A 38 -10.32 -6.75 -1.10
C LEU A 38 -11.76 -6.93 -1.59
N SER A 39 -12.36 -5.89 -2.11
CA SER A 39 -13.71 -5.91 -2.71
C SER A 39 -13.89 -4.70 -3.62
N ASP A 40 -14.41 -4.88 -4.82
CA ASP A 40 -14.87 -3.81 -5.73
C ASP A 40 -13.89 -2.61 -5.85
N GLY A 41 -12.58 -2.87 -5.99
CA GLY A 41 -11.56 -1.82 -6.09
C GLY A 41 -11.31 -1.07 -4.78
N VAL A 42 -11.78 -1.58 -3.66
CA VAL A 42 -11.46 -1.09 -2.31
C VAL A 42 -10.60 -2.13 -1.61
N MET A 43 -9.58 -1.66 -0.91
CA MET A 43 -8.72 -2.51 -0.09
C MET A 43 -8.69 -1.99 1.33
N LYS A 44 -8.80 -2.90 2.30
CA LYS A 44 -8.60 -2.64 3.71
C LYS A 44 -7.44 -3.47 4.21
N VAL A 45 -6.46 -2.83 4.80
CA VAL A 45 -5.32 -3.50 5.44
C VAL A 45 -5.37 -3.24 6.93
N ILE A 46 -5.34 -4.32 7.69
CA ILE A 46 -5.22 -4.29 9.15
C ILE A 46 -3.84 -4.86 9.48
N SER A 47 -3.02 -4.10 10.17
CA SER A 47 -1.70 -4.54 10.64
C SER A 47 -1.61 -4.51 12.15
N ASN A 48 -1.05 -5.59 12.71
CA ASN A 48 -0.84 -5.75 14.14
C ASN A 48 0.67 -5.83 14.40
N GLU A 49 1.31 -4.70 14.61
CA GLU A 49 2.73 -4.64 14.92
C GLU A 49 2.97 -4.05 16.32
N GLY A 50 3.80 -4.75 17.10
CA GLY A 50 4.19 -4.28 18.43
C GLY A 50 3.04 -4.10 19.40
N GLY A 51 1.89 -4.74 19.17
CA GLY A 51 0.68 -4.61 19.99
C GLY A 51 -0.18 -3.39 19.65
N GLN A 52 0.17 -2.64 18.60
CA GLN A 52 -0.64 -1.57 18.06
C GLN A 52 -1.34 -2.06 16.79
N GLN A 53 -2.65 -1.83 16.71
CA GLN A 53 -3.42 -2.10 15.51
C GLN A 53 -3.51 -0.83 14.67
N SER A 54 -3.10 -0.93 13.41
CA SER A 54 -3.31 0.10 12.40
C SER A 54 -4.26 -0.42 11.33
N GLU A 55 -5.12 0.44 10.84
CA GLU A 55 -6.05 0.12 9.77
C GLU A 55 -5.97 1.18 8.67
N VAL A 56 -5.85 0.74 7.43
CA VAL A 56 -5.84 1.60 6.25
C VAL A 56 -6.89 1.11 5.27
N ILE A 57 -7.77 2.01 4.83
CA ILE A 57 -8.76 1.74 3.79
C ILE A 57 -8.35 2.53 2.54
N TYR A 58 -8.12 1.85 1.44
CA TYR A 58 -7.74 2.44 0.16
C TYR A 58 -8.85 2.28 -0.88
N HIS A 59 -9.23 3.37 -1.53
CA HIS A 59 -10.21 3.41 -2.62
C HIS A 59 -9.48 3.67 -3.94
N ALA A 60 -9.26 2.61 -4.74
CA ALA A 60 -8.48 2.70 -5.98
C ALA A 60 -9.11 3.68 -6.99
N GLY A 61 -10.44 3.65 -7.16
CA GLY A 61 -11.15 4.55 -8.06
C GLY A 61 -11.07 6.04 -7.69
N GLN A 62 -10.77 6.36 -6.42
CA GLN A 62 -10.61 7.72 -5.92
C GLN A 62 -9.13 8.10 -5.73
N GLY A 63 -8.23 7.14 -5.76
CA GLY A 63 -6.82 7.33 -5.41
C GLY A 63 -6.62 7.88 -4.01
N SER A 64 -7.48 7.51 -3.07
CA SER A 64 -7.48 8.03 -1.70
C SER A 64 -7.33 6.91 -0.68
N PHE A 65 -6.71 7.23 0.46
CA PHE A 65 -6.67 6.30 1.58
C PHE A 65 -7.12 6.97 2.89
N THR A 66 -7.67 6.17 3.77
CA THR A 66 -8.09 6.58 5.11
C THR A 66 -7.33 5.75 6.13
N VAL A 67 -6.64 6.43 7.04
CA VAL A 67 -5.99 5.83 8.20
C VAL A 67 -6.95 5.91 9.37
N VAL A 68 -7.23 4.77 10.00
CA VAL A 68 -8.13 4.66 11.15
C VAL A 68 -7.30 4.41 12.42
N MET A 69 -7.46 5.27 13.40
CA MET A 69 -6.79 5.22 14.70
C MET A 69 -7.77 4.76 15.76
N HIS A 70 -7.78 3.47 16.04
CA HIS A 70 -8.77 2.84 16.93
C HIS A 70 -8.68 3.33 18.36
N ASP A 71 -7.48 3.50 18.90
CA ASP A 71 -7.24 3.95 20.27
C ASP A 71 -7.82 5.34 20.54
N GLU A 72 -7.75 6.22 19.53
CA GLU A 72 -8.26 7.58 19.62
C GLU A 72 -9.69 7.75 19.12
N LYS A 73 -10.26 6.72 18.48
CA LYS A 73 -11.52 6.76 17.72
C LYS A 73 -11.55 7.92 16.72
N LYS A 74 -10.46 8.05 15.97
CA LYS A 74 -10.27 9.07 14.94
C LYS A 74 -9.86 8.46 13.62
N TYR A 75 -10.03 9.24 12.56
CA TYR A 75 -9.51 8.87 11.24
C TYR A 75 -9.05 10.09 10.46
N MET A 76 -8.12 9.87 9.53
CA MET A 76 -7.67 10.86 8.56
C MET A 76 -7.82 10.30 7.15
N THR A 77 -8.31 11.13 6.22
CA THR A 77 -8.44 10.75 4.81
C THR A 77 -7.51 11.61 3.97
N PHE A 78 -6.71 10.96 3.15
CA PHE A 78 -5.76 11.57 2.23
C PHE A 78 -6.24 11.32 0.80
N GLY A 79 -6.61 12.38 0.10
CA GLY A 79 -6.91 12.34 -1.32
C GLY A 79 -5.65 12.52 -2.18
N PRO A 80 -5.79 12.50 -3.52
CA PRO A 80 -4.64 12.61 -4.43
C PRO A 80 -3.79 13.87 -4.20
N LYS A 81 -4.42 15.01 -3.86
CA LYS A 81 -3.70 16.27 -3.59
C LYS A 81 -2.86 16.20 -2.32
N GLU A 82 -3.41 15.65 -1.26
CA GLU A 82 -2.71 15.48 0.01
C GLU A 82 -1.56 14.48 -0.14
N ILE A 83 -1.78 13.40 -0.88
CA ILE A 83 -0.73 12.40 -1.20
C ILE A 83 0.41 13.06 -1.99
N GLU A 84 0.08 13.88 -3.00
CA GLU A 84 1.08 14.60 -3.78
C GLU A 84 1.88 15.57 -2.90
N GLN A 85 1.21 16.35 -2.05
CA GLN A 85 1.87 17.27 -1.12
C GLN A 85 2.79 16.56 -0.13
N LEU A 86 2.35 15.44 0.44
CA LEU A 86 3.15 14.63 1.36
C LEU A 86 4.33 13.94 0.66
N SER A 87 4.22 13.71 -0.65
CA SER A 87 5.27 13.11 -1.47
C SER A 87 6.29 14.12 -2.00
N ASP A 88 6.14 15.42 -1.70
CA ASP A 88 7.08 16.47 -2.09
C ASP A 88 7.62 17.21 -0.86
N ILE A 89 8.55 16.55 -0.18
CA ILE A 89 9.22 17.14 1.00
C ILE A 89 9.97 18.42 0.63
N SER A 90 10.51 18.51 -0.57
CA SER A 90 11.24 19.72 -1.01
C SER A 90 10.29 20.93 -1.06
N ALA A 91 9.13 20.80 -1.70
CA ALA A 91 8.14 21.86 -1.74
C ALA A 91 7.61 22.22 -0.34
N MET A 92 7.50 21.23 0.55
CA MET A 92 7.09 21.44 1.93
C MET A 92 8.15 22.21 2.73
N VAL A 93 9.41 21.88 2.57
CA VAL A 93 10.55 22.61 3.16
C VAL A 93 10.60 24.04 2.65
N ASP A 94 10.44 24.25 1.34
CA ASP A 94 10.42 25.59 0.74
C ASP A 94 9.32 26.49 1.36
N LYS A 95 8.08 25.97 1.47
CA LYS A 95 6.97 26.68 2.11
C LYS A 95 7.26 27.00 3.58
N MET A 96 7.86 26.07 4.31
CA MET A 96 8.23 26.28 5.71
C MET A 96 9.30 27.38 5.84
N LEU A 97 10.30 27.37 4.97
CA LEU A 97 11.34 28.39 4.91
C LEU A 97 10.77 29.76 4.56
N ASP A 98 9.89 29.84 3.56
CA ASP A 98 9.22 31.08 3.19
C ASP A 98 8.48 31.71 4.37
N LYS A 99 7.77 30.91 5.16
CA LYS A 99 7.08 31.39 6.37
C LYS A 99 8.03 31.88 7.44
N GLN A 100 9.09 31.11 7.73
CA GLN A 100 10.07 31.50 8.74
C GLN A 100 10.81 32.78 8.35
N LEU A 101 11.10 32.94 7.06
CA LEU A 101 11.81 34.09 6.53
C LEU A 101 10.91 35.31 6.29
N ALA A 102 9.58 35.14 6.27
CA ALA A 102 8.63 36.23 5.97
C ALA A 102 8.81 37.45 6.88
N ASN A 103 9.15 37.22 8.15
CA ASN A 103 9.34 38.28 9.16
C ASN A 103 10.76 38.87 9.18
N MET A 104 11.69 38.39 8.30
CA MET A 104 13.04 38.90 8.23
C MET A 104 13.16 40.05 7.21
N PRO A 105 14.08 41.02 7.42
CA PRO A 105 14.40 42.02 6.41
C PRO A 105 14.82 41.39 5.08
N GLU A 106 14.39 41.95 3.97
CA GLU A 106 14.63 41.41 2.63
C GLU A 106 16.11 41.17 2.33
N SER A 107 16.97 42.07 2.76
CA SER A 107 18.43 41.97 2.59
C SER A 107 19.06 40.76 3.30
N GLN A 108 18.40 40.18 4.30
CA GLN A 108 18.92 39.04 5.08
C GLN A 108 18.25 37.72 4.66
N ARG A 109 17.08 37.76 4.01
CA ARG A 109 16.31 36.56 3.64
C ARG A 109 17.10 35.60 2.77
N ALA A 110 17.78 36.11 1.73
CA ALA A 110 18.53 35.28 0.78
C ALA A 110 19.65 34.48 1.47
N GLN A 111 20.42 35.15 2.34
CA GLN A 111 21.51 34.49 3.05
C GLN A 111 21.00 33.50 4.09
N ALA A 112 19.95 33.86 4.83
CA ALA A 112 19.32 32.98 5.81
C ALA A 112 18.73 31.75 5.13
N ARG A 113 18.09 31.92 3.96
CA ARG A 113 17.55 30.81 3.17
C ARG A 113 18.62 29.79 2.80
N VAL A 114 19.73 30.25 2.19
CA VAL A 114 20.83 29.36 1.78
C VAL A 114 21.39 28.59 2.97
N MET A 115 21.55 29.25 4.13
CA MET A 115 22.06 28.61 5.33
C MET A 115 21.07 27.56 5.87
N MET A 116 19.78 27.89 5.95
CA MET A 116 18.74 26.98 6.44
C MET A 116 18.52 25.79 5.49
N GLU A 117 18.49 26.03 4.17
CA GLU A 117 18.42 24.95 3.17
C GLU A 117 19.60 23.99 3.29
N GLY A 118 20.82 24.54 3.47
CA GLY A 118 22.02 23.72 3.67
C GLY A 118 21.93 22.85 4.93
N MET A 119 21.43 23.40 6.04
CA MET A 119 21.23 22.65 7.28
C MET A 119 20.16 21.55 7.10
N ILE A 120 19.03 21.87 6.49
CA ILE A 120 17.94 20.92 6.26
C ILE A 120 18.39 19.81 5.30
N LYS A 121 18.99 20.14 4.16
CA LYS A 121 19.49 19.14 3.18
C LYS A 121 20.50 18.17 3.80
N ASN A 122 21.32 18.63 4.75
CA ASN A 122 22.26 17.75 5.44
C ASN A 122 21.59 16.82 6.47
N GLN A 123 20.40 17.17 6.95
CA GLN A 123 19.62 16.37 7.90
C GLN A 123 18.55 15.52 7.21
N MET A 124 18.19 15.85 5.97
CA MET A 124 17.22 15.04 5.24
C MET A 124 17.78 13.65 4.92
N PRO A 125 16.98 12.60 5.10
CA PRO A 125 17.36 11.29 4.63
C PRO A 125 17.67 11.34 3.13
N LYS A 126 18.71 10.67 2.71
CA LYS A 126 18.96 10.51 1.27
C LYS A 126 17.90 9.59 0.71
N GLN A 127 17.39 9.93 -0.46
CA GLN A 127 16.42 9.08 -1.14
C GLN A 127 16.96 7.64 -1.24
N ALA A 128 16.11 6.68 -0.91
CA ALA A 128 16.47 5.28 -1.00
C ALA A 128 16.85 4.94 -2.46
N PRO A 129 17.92 4.16 -2.68
CA PRO A 129 18.25 3.71 -4.03
C PRO A 129 17.12 2.80 -4.55
N VAL A 130 16.86 2.86 -5.84
CA VAL A 130 15.92 1.94 -6.50
C VAL A 130 16.50 0.53 -6.43
N PRO A 131 15.79 -0.43 -5.83
CA PRO A 131 16.26 -1.81 -5.74
C PRO A 131 16.09 -2.54 -7.07
N GLU A 132 16.84 -3.62 -7.23
CA GLU A 132 16.70 -4.59 -8.31
C GLU A 132 16.11 -5.88 -7.75
N TYR A 133 15.20 -6.49 -8.49
CA TYR A 133 14.58 -7.76 -8.15
C TYR A 133 15.04 -8.84 -9.11
N ASN A 134 15.57 -9.93 -8.57
CA ASN A 134 16.08 -11.06 -9.35
C ASN A 134 15.32 -12.33 -8.96
N LYS A 135 14.54 -12.87 -9.90
CA LYS A 135 13.91 -14.18 -9.73
C LYS A 135 15.00 -15.25 -9.80
N THR A 136 15.09 -16.07 -8.76
CA THR A 136 16.04 -17.19 -8.72
C THR A 136 15.44 -18.42 -9.44
N SER A 137 16.20 -19.53 -9.50
CA SER A 137 15.67 -20.81 -9.98
C SER A 137 15.03 -21.64 -8.85
N GLU A 138 14.94 -21.10 -7.66
CA GLU A 138 14.38 -21.79 -6.49
C GLU A 138 12.89 -21.52 -6.39
N SER A 139 12.11 -22.60 -6.19
CA SER A 139 10.69 -22.53 -5.85
C SER A 139 10.46 -23.24 -4.51
N ARG A 140 9.49 -22.76 -3.75
CA ARG A 140 9.12 -23.26 -2.42
C ARG A 140 7.61 -23.46 -2.32
N THR A 141 7.20 -24.23 -1.31
CA THR A 141 5.79 -24.30 -0.89
C THR A 141 5.72 -23.87 0.57
N ILE A 142 4.97 -22.80 0.84
CA ILE A 142 4.83 -22.20 2.15
C ILE A 142 3.35 -22.19 2.51
N ASN A 143 3.00 -22.88 3.61
CA ASN A 143 1.61 -23.04 4.08
C ASN A 143 0.63 -23.55 3.00
N GLY A 144 1.14 -24.37 2.05
CA GLY A 144 0.34 -24.91 0.94
C GLY A 144 0.36 -24.06 -0.33
N TYR A 145 0.93 -22.87 -0.32
CA TYR A 145 1.05 -21.99 -1.48
C TYR A 145 2.41 -22.18 -2.14
N SER A 146 2.43 -22.47 -3.45
CA SER A 146 3.66 -22.52 -4.24
C SER A 146 4.14 -21.11 -4.54
N CYS A 147 5.44 -20.88 -4.48
CA CYS A 147 6.02 -19.58 -4.76
C CYS A 147 7.46 -19.70 -5.28
N ASP A 148 7.89 -18.71 -6.06
CA ASP A 148 9.25 -18.58 -6.57
C ASP A 148 10.05 -17.59 -5.73
N VAL A 149 11.30 -17.94 -5.44
CA VAL A 149 12.17 -17.11 -4.63
C VAL A 149 12.70 -15.94 -5.46
N VAL A 150 12.58 -14.75 -4.88
CA VAL A 150 13.05 -13.48 -5.43
C VAL A 150 13.99 -12.81 -4.43
N GLU A 151 15.16 -12.46 -4.89
CA GLU A 151 16.12 -11.67 -4.15
C GLU A 151 15.99 -10.19 -4.51
N LYS A 152 15.86 -9.34 -3.50
CA LYS A 152 15.94 -7.90 -3.65
C LYS A 152 17.35 -7.45 -3.35
N THR A 153 17.96 -6.72 -4.27
CA THR A 153 19.29 -6.17 -4.10
C THR A 153 19.29 -4.66 -4.15
N SER A 154 20.09 -4.05 -3.32
CA SER A 154 20.32 -2.61 -3.33
C SER A 154 21.81 -2.34 -3.33
N LYS A 155 22.30 -1.57 -4.33
CA LYS A 155 23.72 -1.32 -4.54
C LYS A 155 24.57 -2.59 -4.58
N GLY A 156 24.04 -3.65 -5.21
CA GLY A 156 24.72 -4.93 -5.38
C GLY A 156 24.84 -5.78 -4.12
N LYS A 157 24.06 -5.45 -3.07
CA LYS A 157 23.94 -6.28 -1.86
C LYS A 157 22.51 -6.77 -1.71
N SER A 158 22.35 -8.05 -1.42
CA SER A 158 21.04 -8.61 -1.03
C SER A 158 20.57 -7.90 0.25
N THR A 159 19.33 -7.44 0.23
CA THR A 159 18.72 -6.73 1.35
C THR A 159 17.54 -7.49 1.94
N ASP A 160 16.72 -8.10 1.10
CA ASP A 160 15.47 -8.73 1.50
C ASP A 160 15.21 -9.96 0.62
N ASP A 161 14.49 -10.95 1.16
CA ASP A 161 14.08 -12.16 0.46
C ASP A 161 12.56 -12.23 0.38
N PHE A 162 12.08 -12.58 -0.82
CA PHE A 162 10.66 -12.80 -1.06
C PHE A 162 10.43 -14.19 -1.65
N CYS A 163 9.29 -14.78 -1.35
CA CYS A 163 8.74 -15.88 -2.14
C CYS A 163 7.40 -15.42 -2.69
N VAL A 164 7.27 -15.34 -4.00
CA VAL A 164 6.14 -14.71 -4.68
C VAL A 164 5.38 -15.73 -5.54
N SER A 165 4.07 -15.59 -5.62
CA SER A 165 3.19 -16.36 -6.50
C SER A 165 2.46 -15.43 -7.46
N ASP A 166 2.05 -15.92 -8.61
CA ASP A 166 1.10 -15.21 -9.47
C ASP A 166 -0.16 -14.88 -8.67
N TYR A 167 -0.71 -13.68 -8.85
CA TYR A 167 -1.89 -13.27 -8.09
C TYR A 167 -3.11 -14.17 -8.38
N GLY A 168 -3.22 -14.65 -9.64
CA GLY A 168 -4.30 -15.55 -10.05
C GLY A 168 -4.22 -16.92 -9.39
N ASP A 169 -3.01 -17.44 -9.12
CA ASP A 169 -2.79 -18.69 -8.38
C ASP A 169 -3.24 -18.59 -6.92
N LEU A 170 -3.29 -17.37 -6.39
CA LEU A 170 -3.85 -17.07 -5.06
C LEU A 170 -5.35 -16.77 -5.11
N GLY A 171 -5.99 -16.85 -6.28
CA GLY A 171 -7.41 -16.56 -6.47
C GLY A 171 -7.77 -15.07 -6.41
N VAL A 172 -6.77 -14.18 -6.43
CA VAL A 172 -6.98 -12.74 -6.49
C VAL A 172 -7.38 -12.35 -7.91
N SER A 173 -8.39 -11.52 -8.08
CA SER A 173 -8.81 -11.02 -9.39
C SER A 173 -7.86 -9.93 -9.92
N SER A 174 -7.87 -9.68 -11.23
CA SER A 174 -7.06 -8.63 -11.84
C SER A 174 -7.41 -7.22 -11.33
N GLU A 175 -8.67 -6.99 -10.96
CA GLU A 175 -9.13 -5.72 -10.40
C GLU A 175 -8.62 -5.52 -8.96
N GLU A 176 -8.68 -6.55 -8.14
CA GLU A 176 -8.12 -6.55 -6.79
C GLU A 176 -6.60 -6.38 -6.80
N TYR A 177 -5.92 -7.09 -7.70
CA TYR A 177 -4.48 -6.92 -7.89
C TYR A 177 -4.11 -5.49 -8.30
N ALA A 178 -4.88 -4.89 -9.21
CA ALA A 178 -4.69 -3.49 -9.60
C ALA A 178 -4.83 -2.52 -8.41
N ALA A 179 -5.77 -2.78 -7.50
CA ALA A 179 -5.94 -1.99 -6.27
C ALA A 179 -4.75 -2.15 -5.32
N ILE A 180 -4.25 -3.37 -5.12
CA ILE A 180 -3.05 -3.64 -4.32
C ILE A 180 -1.85 -2.88 -4.91
N LYS A 181 -1.62 -3.03 -6.21
CA LYS A 181 -0.51 -2.37 -6.91
C LYS A 181 -0.58 -0.85 -6.81
N ALA A 182 -1.77 -0.26 -6.96
CA ALA A 182 -1.96 1.17 -6.83
C ALA A 182 -1.64 1.67 -5.41
N MET A 183 -2.08 0.96 -4.37
CA MET A 183 -1.74 1.30 -2.99
C MET A 183 -0.25 1.16 -2.71
N MET A 184 0.40 0.08 -3.18
CA MET A 184 1.84 -0.11 -3.01
C MET A 184 2.64 1.05 -3.62
N LYS A 185 2.25 1.54 -4.81
CA LYS A 185 2.88 2.71 -5.44
C LYS A 185 2.75 3.98 -4.60
N VAL A 186 1.59 4.19 -3.98
CA VAL A 186 1.40 5.33 -3.07
C VAL A 186 2.29 5.20 -1.84
N ALA A 187 2.32 4.03 -1.22
CA ALA A 187 3.14 3.75 -0.04
C ALA A 187 4.65 3.92 -0.35
N GLU A 188 5.12 3.37 -1.47
CA GLU A 188 6.50 3.51 -1.94
C GLU A 188 6.87 4.98 -2.18
N LYS A 189 6.00 5.72 -2.89
CA LYS A 189 6.23 7.14 -3.15
C LYS A 189 6.37 7.95 -1.86
N MET A 190 5.54 7.66 -0.87
CA MET A 190 5.61 8.34 0.43
C MET A 190 6.87 7.94 1.22
N ALA A 191 7.16 6.64 1.32
CA ALA A 191 8.28 6.13 2.10
C ALA A 191 9.65 6.53 1.53
N SER A 192 9.78 6.57 0.21
CA SER A 192 11.03 6.93 -0.47
C SER A 192 11.50 8.34 -0.12
N GLN A 193 10.58 9.27 0.16
CA GLN A 193 10.90 10.63 0.59
C GLN A 193 11.60 10.66 1.95
N PHE A 194 11.32 9.68 2.80
CA PHE A 194 11.96 9.52 4.11
C PHE A 194 13.19 8.61 4.08
N GLY A 195 13.67 8.25 2.88
CA GLY A 195 14.81 7.36 2.71
C GLY A 195 14.53 5.91 3.12
N VAL A 196 13.26 5.55 3.30
CA VAL A 196 12.82 4.21 3.63
C VAL A 196 12.51 3.46 2.33
N ASP A 197 13.16 2.34 2.13
CA ASP A 197 12.86 1.43 1.04
C ASP A 197 11.78 0.45 1.48
N THR A 198 10.54 0.76 1.13
CA THR A 198 9.38 -0.14 1.29
C THR A 198 8.94 -0.73 -0.04
N SER A 199 9.78 -0.60 -1.08
CA SER A 199 9.34 -1.01 -2.40
C SER A 199 9.12 -2.52 -2.44
N MET A 200 7.92 -2.88 -2.89
CA MET A 200 7.53 -4.21 -3.33
C MET A 200 7.14 -4.12 -4.81
N ASN A 201 7.96 -3.42 -5.59
CA ASN A 201 7.70 -3.21 -7.01
C ASN A 201 8.08 -4.46 -7.79
N PHE A 202 7.19 -5.41 -7.81
CA PHE A 202 7.35 -6.66 -8.56
C PHE A 202 7.10 -6.52 -10.07
N GLU A 203 6.83 -5.32 -10.60
CA GLU A 203 6.61 -5.11 -12.04
C GLU A 203 7.78 -5.64 -12.90
N GLN A 204 9.00 -5.67 -12.35
CA GLN A 204 10.18 -6.22 -13.03
C GLN A 204 10.13 -7.74 -13.19
N ILE A 205 9.38 -8.45 -12.36
CA ILE A 205 9.36 -9.92 -12.30
C ILE A 205 7.97 -10.52 -12.61
N GLY A 206 6.95 -9.69 -12.83
CA GLY A 206 5.61 -10.12 -13.22
C GLY A 206 4.51 -9.59 -12.30
N GLU A 207 3.32 -10.12 -12.51
CA GLU A 207 2.12 -9.78 -11.75
C GLU A 207 1.95 -10.74 -10.58
N VAL A 208 2.74 -10.52 -9.54
CA VAL A 208 2.88 -11.45 -8.41
C VAL A 208 2.57 -10.79 -7.06
N LEU A 209 2.23 -11.62 -6.08
CA LEU A 209 2.05 -11.23 -4.68
C LEU A 209 3.00 -12.04 -3.78
N PRO A 210 3.47 -11.46 -2.67
CA PRO A 210 4.32 -12.17 -1.73
C PRO A 210 3.53 -13.25 -0.97
N VAL A 211 3.98 -14.48 -1.04
CA VAL A 211 3.57 -15.59 -0.15
C VAL A 211 4.37 -15.54 1.14
N GLN A 212 5.63 -15.10 1.05
CA GLN A 212 6.48 -14.84 2.20
C GLN A 212 7.39 -13.66 1.90
N TYR A 213 7.66 -12.87 2.92
CA TYR A 213 8.69 -11.82 2.85
C TYR A 213 9.48 -11.75 4.15
N ASP A 214 10.75 -11.33 4.01
CA ASP A 214 11.62 -10.89 5.09
C ASP A 214 12.18 -9.54 4.67
N MET A 215 11.58 -8.48 5.16
CA MET A 215 11.88 -7.11 4.76
C MET A 215 12.15 -6.25 5.99
N ASN A 216 13.35 -5.65 6.05
CA ASN A 216 13.76 -4.81 7.17
C ASN A 216 13.65 -5.52 8.55
N GLY A 217 13.83 -6.86 8.58
CA GLY A 217 13.71 -7.68 9.78
C GLY A 217 12.27 -8.05 10.18
N VAL A 218 11.30 -7.65 9.38
CA VAL A 218 9.89 -8.06 9.51
C VAL A 218 9.64 -9.25 8.61
N LYS A 219 9.33 -10.40 9.23
CA LYS A 219 8.98 -11.63 8.51
C LYS A 219 7.48 -11.84 8.54
N ALA A 220 6.90 -12.13 7.38
CA ALA A 220 5.53 -12.59 7.33
C ALA A 220 5.33 -13.63 6.24
N SER A 221 4.36 -14.52 6.45
CA SER A 221 3.97 -15.58 5.52
C SER A 221 2.46 -15.63 5.38
N LEU A 222 1.98 -15.78 4.16
CA LEU A 222 0.58 -16.01 3.84
C LEU A 222 0.15 -17.36 4.45
N VAL A 223 -0.92 -17.34 5.23
CA VAL A 223 -1.43 -18.55 5.90
C VAL A 223 -2.84 -18.90 5.48
N ASN A 224 -3.59 -17.94 4.97
CA ASN A 224 -4.93 -18.19 4.47
C ASN A 224 -5.30 -17.23 3.35
N VAL A 225 -6.03 -17.76 2.37
CA VAL A 225 -6.78 -17.01 1.37
C VAL A 225 -8.21 -17.48 1.43
N SER A 226 -9.18 -16.57 1.57
CA SER A 226 -10.61 -16.88 1.50
C SER A 226 -11.32 -15.95 0.54
N HIS A 227 -12.46 -16.42 0.03
CA HIS A 227 -13.28 -15.74 -0.96
C HIS A 227 -14.72 -15.61 -0.47
N ASP A 228 -14.88 -15.15 0.77
CA ASP A 228 -16.18 -14.90 1.38
C ASP A 228 -16.68 -13.50 1.01
N ASP A 229 -18.00 -13.32 0.94
CA ASP A 229 -18.63 -12.01 0.79
C ASP A 229 -18.38 -11.17 2.06
N LEU A 230 -17.64 -10.06 1.89
CA LEU A 230 -17.20 -9.23 3.01
C LEU A 230 -18.20 -8.14 3.42
N GLY A 231 -19.24 -7.91 2.64
CA GLY A 231 -20.20 -6.84 2.92
C GLY A 231 -19.58 -5.44 2.96
N LYS A 232 -20.25 -4.46 2.40
CA LYS A 232 -19.72 -3.07 2.22
C LYS A 232 -19.33 -2.35 3.50
N GLN A 233 -19.92 -2.70 4.64
CA GLN A 233 -19.59 -2.10 5.93
C GLN A 233 -18.17 -2.43 6.42
N MET A 234 -17.59 -3.52 5.93
CA MET A 234 -16.19 -3.89 6.24
C MET A 234 -15.21 -2.78 5.83
N PHE A 235 -15.51 -2.07 4.75
CA PHE A 235 -14.66 -1.05 4.14
C PHE A 235 -15.02 0.38 4.57
N GLN A 236 -15.77 0.53 5.66
CA GLN A 236 -16.17 1.84 6.18
C GLN A 236 -15.46 2.14 7.49
N VAL A 237 -15.24 3.42 7.74
CA VAL A 237 -14.79 3.88 9.06
C VAL A 237 -15.87 3.52 10.10
N PRO A 238 -15.51 2.95 11.24
CA PRO A 238 -16.49 2.59 12.28
C PRO A 238 -17.31 3.79 12.75
N ALA A 239 -18.58 3.55 13.07
CA ALA A 239 -19.48 4.59 13.57
C ALA A 239 -18.95 5.23 14.88
N GLY A 240 -19.10 6.52 15.02
CA GLY A 240 -18.64 7.27 16.22
C GLY A 240 -17.16 7.66 16.19
N TYR A 241 -16.46 7.45 15.08
CA TYR A 241 -15.09 7.98 14.89
C TYR A 241 -15.14 9.41 14.37
N GLU A 242 -14.24 10.25 14.86
CA GLU A 242 -14.15 11.65 14.48
C GLU A 242 -13.12 11.84 13.35
N LYS A 243 -13.49 12.62 12.34
CA LYS A 243 -12.55 13.00 11.28
C LYS A 243 -11.56 14.01 11.81
N GLN A 244 -10.29 13.65 11.80
CA GLN A 244 -9.20 14.57 12.11
C GLN A 244 -8.73 15.26 10.82
N SER A 245 -8.55 16.56 10.90
CA SER A 245 -7.89 17.28 9.80
C SER A 245 -6.42 16.87 9.72
N ILE A 246 -5.93 16.70 8.51
CA ILE A 246 -4.51 16.50 8.27
C ILE A 246 -3.79 17.71 8.88
N PRO A 247 -2.81 17.51 9.78
CA PRO A 247 -2.07 18.62 10.33
C PRO A 247 -1.57 19.50 9.17
N SER A 248 -1.99 20.77 9.17
CA SER A 248 -1.50 21.71 8.16
C SER A 248 0.00 21.86 8.41
N MET A 249 0.81 21.07 7.72
CA MET A 249 2.25 21.25 7.74
C MET A 249 2.58 22.59 7.09
N GLY A 250 2.28 23.66 7.88
CA GLY A 250 2.71 25.02 7.55
C GLY A 250 2.01 25.67 6.34
N MET A 251 0.67 25.52 6.17
CA MET A 251 -0.07 26.48 5.32
C MET A 251 -0.17 27.85 5.97
#